data_3b45d188158bfd815cad320111cdda2c
#
_entry.id   3b45d188158bfd815cad320111cdda2c
#
_cell.length_a   1.000
_cell.length_b   1.000
_cell.length_c   1.000
_cell.angle_alpha   90.00
_cell.angle_beta   90.00
_cell.angle_gamma   90.00
#
_symmetry.space_group_name_H-M   'P 1'
#
loop_
_entity.id
_entity.type
_entity.pdbx_description
1 polymer ?
#
loop_
_entity_poly.entity_id
_entity_poly.type
_entity_poly.pdbx_seq_one_letter_code
_entity_poly.pdbx_strand_id
1 'polypeptide(L)'
;MASFAEKLANVVSRHDEISALLSSPDVGADDLVRMNKELAALTPVVEAIHEYNHAEKNMADAKAMMDDSSLDKEMREMAEAEFYELKEKLPERNICLLYTSPS
;
A
#
# COMPACT_ATOMS: atom_id res chain seq x y z
N MET A 1 -16.43 11.97 6.70
CA MET A 1 -15.99 11.11 5.58
C MET A 1 -14.64 10.49 5.88
N ALA A 2 -14.49 9.22 5.53
CA ALA A 2 -13.20 8.57 5.69
C ALA A 2 -12.19 9.15 4.69
N SER A 3 -10.98 9.45 5.15
CA SER A 3 -9.90 9.88 4.28
C SER A 3 -9.42 8.72 3.42
N PHE A 4 -8.64 9.01 2.38
CA PHE A 4 -8.03 7.97 1.55
C PHE A 4 -7.19 7.00 2.41
N ALA A 5 -6.41 7.54 3.34
CA ALA A 5 -5.60 6.73 4.24
C ALA A 5 -6.45 5.81 5.11
N GLU A 6 -7.60 6.31 5.61
CA GLU A 6 -8.51 5.50 6.41
C GLU A 6 -9.12 4.36 5.58
N LYS A 7 -9.49 4.65 4.33
CA LYS A 7 -10.02 3.63 3.43
C LYS A 7 -9.00 2.54 3.17
N LEU A 8 -7.74 2.91 2.95
CA LEU A 8 -6.67 1.95 2.76
C LEU A 8 -6.44 1.10 4.00
N ALA A 9 -6.47 1.72 5.17
CA ALA A 9 -6.32 1.01 6.44
C ALA A 9 -7.47 0.01 6.65
N ASN A 10 -8.69 0.39 6.29
CA ASN A 10 -9.85 -0.48 6.40
C ASN A 10 -9.72 -1.71 5.49
N VAL A 11 -9.22 -1.53 4.27
CA VAL A 11 -8.99 -2.65 3.34
C VAL A 11 -7.97 -3.62 3.91
N VAL A 12 -6.85 -3.12 4.44
CA VAL A 12 -5.82 -3.97 5.04
C VAL A 12 -6.37 -4.70 6.26
N SER A 13 -7.14 -4.01 7.12
CA SER A 13 -7.76 -4.61 8.30
C SER A 13 -8.71 -5.74 7.92
N ARG A 14 -9.52 -5.53 6.88
CA ARG A 14 -10.45 -6.56 6.40
C ARG A 14 -9.70 -7.77 5.85
N HIS A 15 -8.65 -7.53 5.08
CA HIS A 15 -7.80 -8.59 4.55
C HIS A 15 -7.21 -9.44 5.67
N ASP A 16 -6.65 -8.78 6.70
CA ASP A 16 -6.03 -9.47 7.83
C ASP A 16 -7.06 -10.23 8.64
N GLU A 17 -8.25 -9.66 8.84
CA GLU A 17 -9.36 -10.30 9.53
C GLU A 17 -9.77 -11.59 8.83
N ILE A 18 -9.95 -11.54 7.51
CA ILE A 18 -10.32 -12.71 6.72
C ILE A 18 -9.22 -13.77 6.78
N SER A 19 -7.96 -13.35 6.66
CA SER A 19 -6.82 -14.27 6.76
C SER A 19 -6.81 -15.01 8.10
N ALA A 20 -7.09 -14.29 9.18
CA ALA A 20 -7.16 -14.89 10.53
C ALA A 20 -8.33 -15.86 10.64
N LEU A 21 -9.49 -15.50 10.10
CA LEU A 21 -10.68 -16.36 10.14
C LEU A 21 -10.48 -17.64 9.34
N LEU A 22 -9.79 -17.55 8.18
CA LEU A 22 -9.50 -18.73 7.37
C LEU A 22 -8.56 -19.70 8.06
N SER A 23 -7.79 -19.24 9.03
CA SER A 23 -6.92 -20.11 9.84
C SER A 23 -7.66 -20.79 10.96
N SER A 24 -8.91 -20.43 11.21
CA SER A 24 -9.72 -21.04 12.27
C SER A 24 -10.25 -22.39 11.83
N PRO A 25 -10.19 -23.43 12.70
CA PRO A 25 -10.75 -24.74 12.39
C PRO A 25 -12.28 -24.78 12.39
N ASP A 26 -12.92 -23.73 12.89
CA ASP A 26 -14.38 -23.66 13.02
C ASP A 26 -15.09 -23.10 11.79
N VAL A 27 -14.34 -22.74 10.76
CA VAL A 27 -14.92 -22.16 9.54
C VAL A 27 -15.63 -23.25 8.72
N GLY A 28 -16.90 -23.01 8.40
CA GLY A 28 -17.67 -23.90 7.54
C GLY A 28 -17.21 -23.84 6.09
N ALA A 29 -17.50 -24.89 5.32
CA ALA A 29 -17.09 -24.99 3.92
C ALA A 29 -17.62 -23.84 3.06
N ASP A 30 -18.88 -23.44 3.24
CA ASP A 30 -19.48 -22.35 2.50
C ASP A 30 -18.83 -21.00 2.83
N ASP A 31 -18.57 -20.79 4.11
CA ASP A 31 -17.89 -19.58 4.57
C ASP A 31 -16.45 -19.54 4.06
N LEU A 32 -15.79 -20.69 4.03
CA LEU A 32 -14.42 -20.80 3.51
C LEU A 32 -14.34 -20.34 2.05
N VAL A 33 -15.27 -20.82 1.22
CA VAL A 33 -15.32 -20.44 -0.20
C VAL A 33 -15.56 -18.94 -0.35
N ARG A 34 -16.53 -18.40 0.38
CA ARG A 34 -16.85 -16.98 0.34
C ARG A 34 -15.69 -16.11 0.78
N MET A 35 -15.03 -16.48 1.88
CA MET A 35 -13.89 -15.75 2.41
C MET A 35 -12.69 -15.80 1.47
N ASN A 36 -12.44 -16.94 0.83
CA ASN A 36 -11.37 -17.07 -0.14
C ASN A 36 -11.59 -16.18 -1.34
N LYS A 37 -12.83 -16.05 -1.81
CA LYS A 37 -13.17 -15.16 -2.92
C LYS A 37 -12.91 -13.70 -2.54
N GLU A 38 -13.34 -13.31 -1.34
CA GLU A 38 -13.15 -11.96 -0.84
C GLU A 38 -11.65 -11.67 -0.67
N LEU A 39 -10.91 -12.61 -0.10
CA LEU A 39 -9.47 -12.48 0.09
C LEU A 39 -8.76 -12.30 -1.26
N ALA A 40 -9.12 -13.11 -2.25
CA ALA A 40 -8.56 -13.02 -3.60
C ALA A 40 -8.83 -11.66 -4.24
N ALA A 41 -10.01 -11.09 -3.99
CA ALA A 41 -10.36 -9.76 -4.48
C ALA A 41 -9.58 -8.65 -3.79
N LEU A 42 -9.29 -8.82 -2.49
CA LEU A 42 -8.58 -7.81 -1.71
C LEU A 42 -7.06 -7.87 -1.87
N THR A 43 -6.51 -9.04 -2.19
CA THR A 43 -5.05 -9.25 -2.25
C THR A 43 -4.35 -8.26 -3.18
N PRO A 44 -4.79 -8.04 -4.44
CA PRO A 44 -4.12 -7.06 -5.31
C PRO A 44 -4.16 -5.65 -4.74
N VAL A 45 -5.26 -5.28 -4.10
CA VAL A 45 -5.41 -3.96 -3.49
C VAL A 45 -4.45 -3.82 -2.31
N VAL A 46 -4.36 -4.84 -1.46
CA VAL A 46 -3.45 -4.82 -0.31
C VAL A 46 -1.99 -4.75 -0.76
N GLU A 47 -1.62 -5.49 -1.79
CA GLU A 47 -0.27 -5.44 -2.34
C GLU A 47 0.05 -4.03 -2.86
N ALA A 48 -0.90 -3.41 -3.56
CA ALA A 48 -0.73 -2.03 -4.04
C ALA A 48 -0.60 -1.04 -2.88
N ILE A 49 -1.35 -1.25 -1.79
CA ILE A 49 -1.25 -0.42 -0.59
C ILE A 49 0.13 -0.54 0.04
N HIS A 50 0.67 -1.76 0.15
CA HIS A 50 2.00 -1.97 0.69
C HIS A 50 3.07 -1.30 -0.17
N GLU A 51 2.95 -1.37 -1.48
CA GLU A 51 3.86 -0.68 -2.40
C GLU A 51 3.76 0.84 -2.23
N TYR A 52 2.55 1.35 -2.09
CA TYR A 52 2.32 2.77 -1.86
C TYR A 52 2.98 3.23 -0.57
N ASN A 53 2.74 2.50 0.53
CA ASN A 53 3.33 2.84 1.82
C ASN A 53 4.85 2.79 1.78
N HIS A 54 5.40 1.80 1.09
CA HIS A 54 6.85 1.64 0.94
C HIS A 54 7.44 2.80 0.11
N ALA A 55 6.79 3.15 -0.99
CA ALA A 55 7.23 4.26 -1.83
C ALA A 55 7.14 5.58 -1.09
N GLU A 56 6.08 5.79 -0.32
CA GLU A 56 5.91 7.00 0.47
C GLU A 56 7.00 7.14 1.53
N LYS A 57 7.34 6.04 2.20
CA LYS A 57 8.43 6.01 3.16
C LYS A 57 9.76 6.32 2.49
N ASN A 58 10.02 5.72 1.35
CA ASN A 58 11.25 5.96 0.60
C ASN A 58 11.35 7.41 0.13
N MET A 59 10.22 8.01 -0.26
CA MET A 59 10.17 9.43 -0.62
C MET A 59 10.51 10.32 0.56
N ALA A 60 9.98 10.00 1.73
CA ALA A 60 10.26 10.76 2.95
C ALA A 60 11.74 10.67 3.31
N ASP A 61 12.34 9.48 3.20
CA ASP A 61 13.75 9.27 3.46
C ASP A 61 14.62 10.05 2.47
N ALA A 62 14.25 10.01 1.19
CA ALA A 62 14.98 10.76 0.14
C ALA A 62 14.89 12.27 0.39
N LYS A 63 13.72 12.75 0.77
CA LYS A 63 13.52 14.17 1.09
C LYS A 63 14.38 14.60 2.28
N ALA A 64 14.45 13.76 3.32
CA ALA A 64 15.29 14.03 4.48
C ALA A 64 16.76 14.15 4.06
N MET A 65 17.21 13.28 3.16
CA MET A 65 18.57 13.35 2.63
C MET A 65 18.83 14.61 1.82
N MET A 66 17.83 15.03 1.00
CA MET A 66 17.93 16.26 0.22
C MET A 66 18.14 17.49 1.10
N ASP A 67 17.50 17.48 2.28
CA ASP A 67 17.54 18.61 3.21
C ASP A 67 18.70 18.52 4.19
N ASP A 68 19.46 17.43 4.17
CA ASP A 68 20.57 17.21 5.10
C ASP A 68 21.84 17.88 4.60
N SER A 69 22.20 18.98 5.24
CA SER A 69 23.40 19.75 4.89
C SER A 69 24.71 19.04 5.21
N SER A 70 24.66 17.98 6.02
CA SER A 70 25.85 17.21 6.37
C SER A 70 26.27 16.25 5.26
N LEU A 71 25.39 15.99 4.29
CA LEU A 71 25.69 15.12 3.17
C LEU A 71 26.38 15.86 2.03
N ASP A 72 27.18 15.12 1.26
CA ASP A 72 27.83 15.66 0.06
C ASP A 72 26.78 16.08 -0.96
N LYS A 73 27.15 17.06 -1.77
CA LYS A 73 26.29 17.53 -2.87
C LYS A 73 25.86 16.38 -3.77
N GLU A 74 26.80 15.49 -4.10
CA GLU A 74 26.53 14.35 -4.95
C GLU A 74 25.45 13.44 -4.37
N MET A 75 25.55 13.15 -3.06
CA MET A 75 24.55 12.32 -2.38
C MET A 75 23.18 13.00 -2.33
N ARG A 76 23.17 14.31 -2.11
CA ARG A 76 21.91 15.05 -2.11
C ARG A 76 21.27 15.07 -3.49
N GLU A 77 22.06 15.18 -4.55
CA GLU A 77 21.56 15.11 -5.92
C GLU A 77 20.98 13.74 -6.25
N MET A 78 21.63 12.68 -5.77
CA MET A 78 21.12 11.31 -5.94
C MET A 78 19.79 11.13 -5.22
N ALA A 79 19.68 11.66 -4.01
CA ALA A 79 18.45 11.60 -3.23
C ALA A 79 17.32 12.38 -3.93
N GLU A 80 17.64 13.53 -4.51
CA GLU A 80 16.70 14.34 -5.26
C GLU A 80 16.16 13.58 -6.49
N ALA A 81 17.06 12.94 -7.23
CA ALA A 81 16.67 12.14 -8.38
C ALA A 81 15.74 10.98 -7.97
N GLU A 82 16.08 10.30 -6.89
CA GLU A 82 15.27 9.22 -6.34
C GLU A 82 13.90 9.72 -5.89
N PHE A 83 13.86 10.86 -5.21
CA PHE A 83 12.63 11.46 -4.75
C PHE A 83 11.66 11.73 -5.91
N TYR A 84 12.15 12.37 -6.97
CA TYR A 84 11.32 12.67 -8.13
C TYR A 84 10.89 11.43 -8.89
N GLU A 85 11.77 10.43 -8.98
CA GLU A 85 11.43 9.16 -9.60
C GLU A 85 10.29 8.47 -8.84
N LEU A 86 10.40 8.40 -7.51
CA LEU A 86 9.36 7.80 -6.66
C LEU A 86 8.05 8.59 -6.75
N LYS A 87 8.14 9.90 -6.82
CA LYS A 87 6.96 10.76 -6.94
C LYS A 87 6.18 10.46 -8.21
N GLU A 88 6.89 10.26 -9.33
CA GLU A 88 6.25 9.93 -10.60
C GLU A 88 5.68 8.51 -10.60
N LYS A 89 6.36 7.59 -9.93
CA LYS A 89 5.97 6.18 -9.90
C LYS A 89 5.06 5.81 -8.72
N LEU A 90 4.68 6.80 -7.91
CA LEU A 90 3.87 6.53 -6.74
C LEU A 90 2.61 5.74 -7.11
N PRO A 91 2.39 4.55 -6.52
CA PRO A 91 1.30 3.67 -6.94
C PRO A 91 -0.09 4.13 -6.50
N GLU A 92 -0.23 5.35 -5.98
CA GLU A 92 -1.51 5.91 -5.59
C GLU A 92 -2.55 5.82 -6.69
N ARG A 93 -2.15 6.09 -7.93
CA ARG A 93 -3.04 6.00 -9.08
C ARG A 93 -3.55 4.60 -9.28
N ASN A 94 -2.67 3.60 -9.13
CA ASN A 94 -3.04 2.20 -9.27
C ASN A 94 -4.01 1.77 -8.19
N ILE A 95 -3.79 2.23 -6.96
CA ILE A 95 -4.69 1.94 -5.84
C ILE A 95 -6.06 2.55 -6.11
N CYS A 96 -6.12 3.78 -6.58
CA CYS A 96 -7.38 4.44 -6.93
C CYS A 96 -8.12 3.69 -8.02
N LEU A 97 -7.42 3.24 -9.04
CA LEU A 97 -8.01 2.46 -10.13
C LEU A 97 -8.58 1.13 -9.64
N LEU A 98 -7.83 0.43 -8.79
CA LEU A 98 -8.29 -0.84 -8.24
C LEU A 98 -9.48 -0.67 -7.30
N TYR A 99 -9.48 0.39 -6.52
CA TYR A 99 -10.51 0.64 -5.51
C TYR A 99 -11.79 1.19 -6.12
N THR A 100 -11.66 2.05 -7.13
CA THR A 100 -12.80 2.73 -7.75
C THR A 100 -13.15 2.18 -9.13
N SER A 101 -12.52 1.08 -9.54
CA SER A 101 -12.77 0.49 -10.84
C SER A 101 -14.26 0.24 -11.04
N PRO A 102 -14.87 0.79 -12.09
CA PRO A 102 -16.25 0.49 -12.40
C PRO A 102 -16.33 -0.96 -12.85
N SER A 103 -17.09 -1.70 -12.15
CA SER A 103 -17.34 -3.08 -12.52
C SER A 103 -18.38 -3.13 -13.65
#